data_741d3aab09f2068c3ab4a5ca5f7eefbe
#
_entry.id   741d3aab09f2068c3ab4a5ca5f7eefbe
#
_cell.length_a   1.000
_cell.length_b   1.000
_cell.length_c   1.000
_cell.angle_alpha   90.00
_cell.angle_beta   90.00
_cell.angle_gamma   90.00
#
_symmetry.space_group_name_H-M   'P 1'
#
loop_
_entity.id
_entity.type
_entity.pdbx_description
1 polymer ?
#
loop_
_entity_poly.entity_id
_entity_poly.type
_entity_poly.pdbx_seq_one_letter_code
_entity_poly.pdbx_strand_id
1 'polypeptide(L)'
;MDVVSDAISAVRTGQPSSNRLRVGGSWCTRLAPYEGAGFHVVLAGSCRLVADGGGEPVVLGAGDVVLLPHGAGHVLADPSGDTARAVPFEEMRRPVGDGPEVELLCGKYRLDRSRTHPLMAELPEVVHLPNRVGRHPELRAAVDLLAQELDERRPGACLALPSLLDLLLIYMVRAWMSQAESGSWPSVLSDPVTTAALRALHSDPAAPWTNDRLAATAGVSRATLVRRFTALVGRAPMAYLTWWRLTLAATRLRDTDASLTTVAREAGYGSPYALSHAFSREFGVTPGKYRMSAGSS
;
A
#
# COMPACT_ATOMS: atom_id res chain seq x y z
N MET A 1 -2.44 -15.45 -9.65
CA MET A 1 -2.21 -14.23 -8.85
C MET A 1 -3.15 -13.15 -9.35
N ASP A 2 -3.53 -12.22 -8.53
CA ASP A 2 -4.38 -11.09 -8.91
C ASP A 2 -3.60 -9.78 -8.82
N VAL A 3 -4.03 -8.80 -9.61
CA VAL A 3 -3.32 -7.51 -9.77
C VAL A 3 -3.14 -6.75 -8.46
N VAL A 4 -4.10 -6.87 -7.52
CA VAL A 4 -4.04 -6.16 -6.23
C VAL A 4 -2.97 -6.78 -5.33
N SER A 5 -2.95 -8.11 -5.23
CA SER A 5 -1.91 -8.85 -4.49
C SER A 5 -0.53 -8.58 -5.05
N ASP A 6 -0.39 -8.58 -6.37
CA ASP A 6 0.87 -8.30 -7.06
C ASP A 6 1.33 -6.86 -6.85
N ALA A 7 0.41 -5.89 -6.91
CA ALA A 7 0.68 -4.48 -6.67
C ALA A 7 1.21 -4.23 -5.24
N ILE A 8 0.56 -4.82 -4.24
CA ILE A 8 0.97 -4.69 -2.84
C ILE A 8 2.33 -5.39 -2.62
N SER A 9 2.48 -6.62 -3.12
CA SER A 9 3.72 -7.39 -2.94
C SER A 9 4.94 -6.73 -3.59
N ALA A 10 4.76 -6.10 -4.76
CA ALA A 10 5.86 -5.47 -5.50
C ALA A 10 6.41 -4.21 -4.83
N VAL A 11 5.56 -3.47 -4.10
CA VAL A 11 5.98 -2.23 -3.44
C VAL A 11 6.38 -2.43 -1.98
N ARG A 12 5.99 -3.54 -1.37
CA ARG A 12 6.27 -3.80 0.04
C ARG A 12 7.73 -4.12 0.28
N THR A 13 8.32 -3.50 1.32
CA THR A 13 9.70 -3.73 1.74
C THR A 13 9.76 -3.97 3.25
N GLY A 14 10.56 -4.94 3.67
CA GLY A 14 10.72 -5.26 5.10
C GLY A 14 9.42 -5.70 5.78
N GLN A 15 9.45 -5.71 7.10
CA GLN A 15 8.29 -6.11 7.90
C GLN A 15 7.50 -4.89 8.37
N PRO A 16 6.16 -4.98 8.39
CA PRO A 16 5.31 -3.96 8.99
C PRO A 16 5.50 -3.92 10.51
N SER A 17 5.19 -2.78 11.10
CA SER A 17 5.23 -2.61 12.55
C SER A 17 3.96 -1.96 13.05
N SER A 18 3.55 -2.31 14.27
CA SER A 18 2.41 -1.70 14.93
C SER A 18 2.67 -1.50 16.42
N ASN A 19 1.96 -0.56 17.00
CA ASN A 19 1.92 -0.31 18.42
C ASN A 19 0.50 0.07 18.86
N ARG A 20 0.23 -0.12 20.14
CA ARG A 20 -1.00 0.31 20.79
C ARG A 20 -0.72 1.57 21.61
N LEU A 21 -1.54 2.58 21.42
CA LEU A 21 -1.45 3.86 22.09
C LEU A 21 -2.71 4.07 22.93
N ARG A 22 -2.54 4.34 24.23
CA ARG A 22 -3.60 4.76 25.14
C ARG A 22 -3.28 6.16 25.63
N VAL A 23 -4.22 7.07 25.46
CA VAL A 23 -4.11 8.47 25.87
C VAL A 23 -5.42 8.93 26.45
N GLY A 24 -5.35 9.74 27.52
CA GLY A 24 -6.53 10.33 28.16
C GLY A 24 -6.38 11.84 28.30
N GLY A 25 -7.48 12.54 28.58
CA GLY A 25 -7.51 14.00 28.72
C GLY A 25 -7.32 14.74 27.41
N SER A 26 -6.80 15.96 27.48
CA SER A 26 -6.51 16.75 26.26
C SER A 26 -5.12 16.41 25.74
N TRP A 27 -5.06 15.99 24.51
CA TRP A 27 -3.82 15.61 23.83
C TRP A 27 -3.83 16.02 22.35
N CYS A 28 -2.65 16.29 21.84
CA CYS A 28 -2.46 16.61 20.45
C CYS A 28 -1.02 16.25 20.05
N THR A 29 -0.86 15.40 19.04
CA THR A 29 0.46 14.95 18.62
C THR A 29 0.62 14.98 17.11
N ARG A 30 1.83 15.32 16.67
CA ARG A 30 2.21 15.34 15.26
C ARG A 30 3.05 14.11 14.93
N LEU A 31 2.64 13.40 13.93
CA LEU A 31 3.40 12.32 13.31
C LEU A 31 4.07 12.86 12.04
N ALA A 32 5.40 12.81 12.02
CA ALA A 32 6.18 13.27 10.87
C ALA A 32 5.91 12.37 9.63
N PRO A 33 6.03 12.93 8.42
CA PRO A 33 5.94 12.12 7.20
C PRO A 33 7.08 11.09 7.17
N TYR A 34 6.83 9.93 6.57
CA TYR A 34 7.82 8.86 6.44
C TYR A 34 7.66 8.09 5.12
N GLU A 35 8.69 7.33 4.75
CA GLU A 35 8.65 6.49 3.57
C GLU A 35 7.83 5.22 3.83
N GLY A 36 6.62 5.15 3.27
CA GLY A 36 5.73 4.00 3.43
C GLY A 36 4.25 4.38 3.50
N ALA A 37 3.44 3.48 4.05
CA ALA A 37 2.04 3.72 4.35
C ALA A 37 1.78 3.56 5.85
N GLY A 38 1.01 4.48 6.43
CA GLY A 38 0.57 4.43 7.83
C GLY A 38 -0.88 4.05 7.98
N PHE A 39 -1.23 3.56 9.16
CA PHE A 39 -2.62 3.35 9.49
C PHE A 39 -2.87 3.66 10.97
N HIS A 40 -4.10 4.03 11.25
CA HIS A 40 -4.65 4.15 12.60
C HIS A 40 -5.99 3.45 12.66
N VAL A 41 -6.23 2.73 13.74
CA VAL A 41 -7.53 2.15 14.09
C VAL A 41 -7.91 2.67 15.46
N VAL A 42 -9.11 3.22 15.58
CA VAL A 42 -9.65 3.60 16.88
C VAL A 42 -10.27 2.35 17.54
N LEU A 43 -9.66 1.85 18.60
CA LEU A 43 -10.18 0.71 19.34
C LEU A 43 -11.24 1.15 20.36
N ALA A 44 -11.04 2.31 21.00
CA ALA A 44 -12.00 2.91 21.95
C ALA A 44 -11.90 4.44 21.91
N GLY A 45 -12.99 5.12 22.26
CA GLY A 45 -13.06 6.58 22.29
C GLY A 45 -13.19 7.21 20.90
N SER A 46 -12.73 8.44 20.76
CA SER A 46 -12.76 9.18 19.49
C SER A 46 -11.59 10.17 19.41
N CYS A 47 -11.14 10.47 18.20
CA CYS A 47 -10.09 11.45 17.95
C CYS A 47 -10.32 12.17 16.60
N ARG A 48 -9.48 13.16 16.31
CA ARG A 48 -9.44 13.84 15.01
C ARG A 48 -8.09 13.60 14.34
N LEU A 49 -8.13 13.44 13.04
CA LEU A 49 -6.94 13.40 12.19
C LEU A 49 -6.96 14.62 11.26
N VAL A 50 -5.82 15.33 11.20
CA VAL A 50 -5.60 16.47 10.30
C VAL A 50 -4.35 16.18 9.49
N ALA A 51 -4.48 16.02 8.17
CA ALA A 51 -3.35 15.80 7.28
C ALA A 51 -2.56 17.10 7.04
N ASP A 52 -1.24 17.01 6.90
CA ASP A 52 -0.37 18.18 6.63
C ASP A 52 -0.64 18.79 5.26
N GLY A 53 -1.14 18.02 4.29
CA GLY A 53 -1.54 18.50 2.95
C GLY A 53 -2.76 19.42 2.96
N GLY A 54 -3.36 19.65 4.11
CA GLY A 54 -4.60 20.42 4.26
C GLY A 54 -5.83 19.53 4.08
N GLY A 55 -7.01 20.14 4.15
CA GLY A 55 -8.30 19.45 4.08
C GLY A 55 -9.07 19.55 5.39
N GLU A 56 -10.32 19.07 5.37
CA GLU A 56 -11.15 19.05 6.56
C GLU A 56 -10.64 17.98 7.55
N PRO A 57 -10.65 18.28 8.86
CA PRO A 57 -10.34 17.30 9.88
C PRO A 57 -11.24 16.08 9.80
N VAL A 58 -10.67 14.89 9.80
CA VAL A 58 -11.42 13.63 9.83
C VAL A 58 -11.69 13.26 11.29
N VAL A 59 -12.96 13.19 11.66
CA VAL A 59 -13.37 12.71 12.99
C VAL A 59 -13.46 11.19 12.95
N LEU A 60 -12.78 10.54 13.88
CA LEU A 60 -12.66 9.10 13.98
C LEU A 60 -13.31 8.61 15.28
N GLY A 61 -14.23 7.67 15.16
CA GLY A 61 -14.89 6.98 16.26
C GLY A 61 -14.40 5.54 16.42
N ALA A 62 -14.84 4.89 17.49
CA ALA A 62 -14.48 3.51 17.78
C ALA A 62 -14.79 2.57 16.60
N GLY A 63 -13.79 1.82 16.17
CA GLY A 63 -13.81 0.92 15.02
C GLY A 63 -13.51 1.57 13.67
N ASP A 64 -13.32 2.87 13.59
CA ASP A 64 -12.88 3.51 12.35
C ASP A 64 -11.41 3.17 12.05
N VAL A 65 -11.14 3.00 10.77
CA VAL A 65 -9.80 2.74 10.26
C VAL A 65 -9.40 3.87 9.30
N VAL A 66 -8.19 4.35 9.45
CA VAL A 66 -7.57 5.29 8.50
C VAL A 66 -6.31 4.68 7.94
N LEU A 67 -6.17 4.73 6.61
CA LEU A 67 -4.93 4.43 5.90
C LEU A 67 -4.36 5.73 5.32
N LEU A 68 -3.07 5.94 5.51
CA LEU A 68 -2.28 7.03 4.91
C LEU A 68 -1.31 6.38 3.90
N PRO A 69 -1.75 6.14 2.66
CA PRO A 69 -1.01 5.28 1.71
C PRO A 69 0.34 5.86 1.31
N HIS A 70 0.49 7.17 1.45
CA HIS A 70 1.69 7.90 1.03
C HIS A 70 2.56 8.36 2.21
N GLY A 71 2.27 7.87 3.44
CA GLY A 71 3.03 8.24 4.63
C GLY A 71 3.01 9.74 4.92
N ALA A 72 1.90 10.41 4.61
CA ALA A 72 1.75 11.83 4.85
C ALA A 72 1.89 12.17 6.34
N GLY A 73 2.56 13.28 6.62
CA GLY A 73 2.57 13.85 7.96
C GLY A 73 1.16 14.26 8.38
N HIS A 74 0.85 14.09 9.64
CA HIS A 74 -0.50 14.40 10.14
C HIS A 74 -0.49 14.65 11.65
N VAL A 75 -1.56 15.27 12.12
CA VAL A 75 -1.82 15.50 13.54
C VAL A 75 -2.96 14.59 13.97
N LEU A 76 -2.78 13.91 15.11
CA LEU A 76 -3.85 13.26 15.86
C LEU A 76 -4.13 14.06 17.12
N ALA A 77 -5.38 14.31 17.43
CA ALA A 77 -5.80 15.07 18.60
C ALA A 77 -7.10 14.55 19.20
N ASP A 78 -7.34 14.84 20.46
CA ASP A 78 -8.68 14.70 21.05
C ASP A 78 -9.69 15.57 20.27
N PRO A 79 -11.00 15.31 20.35
CA PRO A 79 -12.00 16.06 19.58
C PRO A 79 -12.02 17.57 19.82
N SER A 80 -11.55 18.03 20.98
CA SER A 80 -11.48 19.44 21.38
C SER A 80 -10.07 20.04 21.26
N GLY A 81 -9.04 19.22 20.98
CA GLY A 81 -7.64 19.60 20.99
C GLY A 81 -7.30 20.69 19.98
N ASP A 82 -6.45 21.63 20.39
CA ASP A 82 -5.91 22.68 19.52
C ASP A 82 -4.72 22.12 18.71
N THR A 83 -4.95 21.88 17.42
CA THR A 83 -3.93 21.30 16.53
C THR A 83 -2.70 22.20 16.33
N ALA A 84 -2.79 23.50 16.64
CA ALA A 84 -1.65 24.41 16.61
C ALA A 84 -0.63 24.12 17.73
N ARG A 85 -1.03 23.38 18.76
CA ARG A 85 -0.20 22.98 19.90
C ARG A 85 0.32 21.55 19.82
N ALA A 86 0.28 20.94 18.63
CA ALA A 86 0.72 19.57 18.44
C ALA A 86 2.20 19.41 18.78
N VAL A 87 2.50 18.48 19.67
CA VAL A 87 3.88 18.09 20.01
C VAL A 87 4.29 16.89 19.15
N PRO A 88 5.59 16.73 18.81
CA PRO A 88 6.08 15.54 18.13
C PRO A 88 5.67 14.25 18.88
N PHE A 89 5.35 13.19 18.13
CA PHE A 89 4.89 11.93 18.73
C PHE A 89 5.91 11.34 19.71
N GLU A 90 7.20 11.51 19.44
CA GLU A 90 8.30 11.03 20.27
C GLU A 90 8.38 11.78 21.61
N GLU A 91 7.90 13.03 21.64
CA GLU A 91 7.89 13.89 22.83
C GLU A 91 6.56 13.83 23.59
N MET A 92 5.56 13.14 23.01
CA MET A 92 4.24 13.05 23.62
C MET A 92 4.33 12.31 24.97
N ARG A 93 4.16 13.05 26.05
CA ARG A 93 3.91 12.46 27.36
C ARG A 93 2.52 11.85 27.34
N ARG A 94 2.40 10.56 27.67
CA ARG A 94 1.11 9.90 27.81
C ARG A 94 0.38 10.48 29.01
N PRO A 95 -0.59 11.38 28.84
CA PRO A 95 -1.32 11.89 29.98
C PRO A 95 -2.20 10.76 30.52
N VAL A 96 -1.96 10.38 31.74
CA VAL A 96 -2.88 9.60 32.56
C VAL A 96 -3.69 10.64 33.33
N GLY A 97 -4.84 11.02 32.80
CA GLY A 97 -5.70 12.05 33.42
C GLY A 97 -7.16 11.61 33.44
N ASP A 98 -7.98 12.26 34.26
CA ASP A 98 -9.42 12.02 34.46
C ASP A 98 -10.30 12.44 33.27
N GLY A 99 -9.84 12.27 32.02
CA GLY A 99 -10.59 12.57 30.80
C GLY A 99 -10.97 11.32 30.02
N PRO A 100 -11.77 11.47 28.95
CA PRO A 100 -12.10 10.37 28.07
C PRO A 100 -10.83 9.73 27.52
N GLU A 101 -10.73 8.42 27.68
CA GLU A 101 -9.60 7.64 27.21
C GLU A 101 -9.81 7.27 25.75
N VAL A 102 -8.77 7.47 24.94
CA VAL A 102 -8.74 7.04 23.54
C VAL A 102 -7.71 5.95 23.40
N GLU A 103 -8.11 4.89 22.74
CA GLU A 103 -7.24 3.79 22.43
C GLU A 103 -7.09 3.61 20.92
N LEU A 104 -5.85 3.67 20.46
CA LEU A 104 -5.49 3.57 19.05
C LEU A 104 -4.54 2.40 18.80
N LEU A 105 -4.78 1.69 17.72
CA LEU A 105 -3.80 0.83 17.09
C LEU A 105 -3.16 1.62 15.95
N CYS A 106 -1.88 1.87 16.05
CA CYS A 106 -1.12 2.60 15.04
C CYS A 106 -0.08 1.69 14.42
N GLY A 107 0.20 1.86 13.13
CA GLY A 107 1.26 1.09 12.50
C GLY A 107 1.69 1.67 11.18
N LYS A 108 2.76 1.08 10.64
CA LYS A 108 3.34 1.49 9.37
C LYS A 108 3.83 0.31 8.57
N TYR A 109 3.70 0.44 7.27
CA TYR A 109 4.25 -0.45 6.26
C TYR A 109 5.42 0.27 5.58
N ARG A 110 6.54 -0.41 5.42
CA ARG A 110 7.61 0.09 4.57
C ARG A 110 7.26 -0.22 3.12
N LEU A 111 7.19 0.80 2.29
CA LEU A 111 6.88 0.68 0.87
C LEU A 111 7.99 1.32 0.05
N ASP A 112 8.41 0.65 -1.02
CA ASP A 112 9.31 1.23 -2.02
C ASP A 112 8.54 2.26 -2.84
N ARG A 113 8.76 3.54 -2.57
CA ARG A 113 8.11 4.66 -3.26
C ARG A 113 8.78 5.02 -4.58
N SER A 114 9.96 4.48 -4.85
CA SER A 114 10.66 4.71 -6.12
C SER A 114 9.84 4.20 -7.32
N ARG A 115 8.89 3.27 -7.05
CA ARG A 115 8.00 2.69 -8.06
C ARG A 115 6.63 2.35 -7.52
N THR A 116 5.85 3.37 -7.29
CA THR A 116 4.46 3.17 -6.87
C THR A 116 3.67 2.52 -7.99
N HIS A 117 3.04 1.39 -7.69
CA HIS A 117 2.08 0.76 -8.62
C HIS A 117 0.95 1.76 -8.91
N PRO A 118 0.46 1.88 -10.15
CA PRO A 118 -0.62 2.81 -10.49
C PRO A 118 -1.84 2.72 -9.55
N LEU A 119 -2.22 1.52 -9.12
CA LEU A 119 -3.26 1.32 -8.10
C LEU A 119 -2.93 2.06 -6.80
N MET A 120 -1.71 1.94 -6.31
CA MET A 120 -1.30 2.58 -5.05
C MET A 120 -1.15 4.10 -5.20
N ALA A 121 -0.79 4.57 -6.40
CA ALA A 121 -0.66 5.99 -6.70
C ALA A 121 -2.01 6.74 -6.70
N GLU A 122 -3.12 6.03 -6.93
CA GLU A 122 -4.46 6.62 -6.93
C GLU A 122 -5.13 6.69 -5.57
N LEU A 123 -4.59 5.99 -4.58
CA LEU A 123 -5.09 6.12 -3.22
C LEU A 123 -5.00 7.58 -2.79
N PRO A 124 -6.06 8.18 -2.22
CA PRO A 124 -6.00 9.54 -1.73
C PRO A 124 -5.02 9.66 -0.55
N GLU A 125 -4.63 10.86 -0.20
CA GLU A 125 -3.71 11.11 0.91
C GLU A 125 -4.20 10.48 2.24
N VAL A 126 -5.52 10.49 2.44
CA VAL A 126 -6.19 9.89 3.59
C VAL A 126 -7.36 9.02 3.09
N VAL A 127 -7.30 7.72 3.40
CA VAL A 127 -8.41 6.79 3.18
C VAL A 127 -9.12 6.58 4.51
N HIS A 128 -10.31 7.13 4.68
CA HIS A 128 -11.15 6.90 5.85
C HIS A 128 -12.13 5.74 5.59
N LEU A 129 -12.09 4.74 6.42
CA LEU A 129 -12.95 3.55 6.40
C LEU A 129 -13.80 3.54 7.68
N PRO A 130 -14.98 4.19 7.66
CA PRO A 130 -15.81 4.31 8.85
C PRO A 130 -16.39 2.96 9.27
N ASN A 131 -16.51 2.78 10.57
CA ASN A 131 -17.14 1.61 11.16
C ASN A 131 -18.65 1.62 10.95
N ARG A 132 -19.11 1.01 9.86
CA ARG A 132 -20.53 0.83 9.57
C ARG A 132 -20.94 -0.63 9.75
N VAL A 133 -22.03 -0.86 10.47
CA VAL A 133 -22.56 -2.20 10.71
C VAL A 133 -22.79 -2.93 9.38
N GLY A 134 -22.29 -4.15 9.28
CA GLY A 134 -22.44 -5.01 8.08
C GLY A 134 -21.50 -4.66 6.91
N ARG A 135 -20.67 -3.61 7.03
CA ARG A 135 -19.64 -3.31 6.02
C ARG A 135 -18.28 -3.83 6.44
N HIS A 136 -17.55 -4.39 5.47
CA HIS A 136 -16.15 -4.83 5.61
C HIS A 136 -15.91 -5.78 6.81
N PRO A 137 -16.65 -6.90 6.93
CA PRO A 137 -16.51 -7.82 8.06
C PRO A 137 -15.10 -8.41 8.18
N GLU A 138 -14.40 -8.61 7.06
CA GLU A 138 -13.02 -9.10 7.04
C GLU A 138 -12.04 -8.10 7.64
N LEU A 139 -12.23 -6.80 7.34
CA LEU A 139 -11.42 -5.73 7.93
C LEU A 139 -11.62 -5.67 9.44
N ARG A 140 -12.85 -5.80 9.89
CA ARG A 140 -13.19 -5.84 11.31
C ARG A 140 -12.53 -7.02 12.01
N ALA A 141 -12.68 -8.23 11.46
CA ALA A 141 -12.06 -9.44 12.02
C ALA A 141 -10.53 -9.31 12.12
N ALA A 142 -9.89 -8.71 11.11
CA ALA A 142 -8.44 -8.49 11.14
C ALA A 142 -8.03 -7.50 12.25
N VAL A 143 -8.81 -6.43 12.46
CA VAL A 143 -8.59 -5.46 13.55
C VAL A 143 -8.72 -6.14 14.91
N ASP A 144 -9.78 -6.92 15.12
CA ASP A 144 -10.03 -7.61 16.38
C ASP A 144 -8.92 -8.61 16.72
N LEU A 145 -8.49 -9.42 15.73
CA LEU A 145 -7.37 -10.35 15.89
C LEU A 145 -6.06 -9.63 16.23
N LEU A 146 -5.78 -8.54 15.54
CA LEU A 146 -4.56 -7.77 15.77
C LEU A 146 -4.55 -7.11 17.15
N ALA A 147 -5.69 -6.58 17.59
CA ALA A 147 -5.84 -6.00 18.92
C ALA A 147 -5.60 -7.05 20.02
N GLN A 148 -6.17 -8.26 19.86
CA GLN A 148 -5.96 -9.38 20.79
C GLN A 148 -4.49 -9.81 20.85
N GLU A 149 -3.83 -9.95 19.70
CA GLU A 149 -2.43 -10.39 19.65
C GLU A 149 -1.48 -9.39 20.31
N LEU A 150 -1.77 -8.09 20.22
CA LEU A 150 -1.00 -7.05 20.88
C LEU A 150 -1.21 -7.01 22.41
N ASP A 151 -2.38 -7.43 22.90
CA ASP A 151 -2.68 -7.46 24.32
C ASP A 151 -2.01 -8.64 25.04
N GLU A 152 -2.13 -9.82 24.47
CA GLU A 152 -1.87 -11.06 25.20
C GLU A 152 -0.43 -11.57 25.06
N ARG A 153 0.38 -10.98 24.16
CA ARG A 153 1.78 -11.37 23.87
C ARG A 153 1.95 -12.90 23.84
N ARG A 154 1.07 -13.57 23.09
CA ARG A 154 1.04 -15.04 23.00
C ARG A 154 2.32 -15.60 22.37
N PRO A 155 2.69 -16.85 22.68
CA PRO A 155 3.74 -17.53 21.93
C PRO A 155 3.40 -17.54 20.43
N GLY A 156 4.38 -17.15 19.59
CA GLY A 156 4.16 -17.02 18.14
C GLY A 156 3.77 -15.62 17.65
N ALA A 157 3.56 -14.64 18.52
CA ALA A 157 3.22 -13.26 18.18
C ALA A 157 4.16 -12.64 17.14
N CYS A 158 5.45 -12.96 17.20
CA CYS A 158 6.45 -12.46 16.24
C CYS A 158 6.17 -12.88 14.77
N LEU A 159 5.42 -13.99 14.56
CA LEU A 159 4.98 -14.44 13.25
C LEU A 159 3.55 -14.01 12.95
N ALA A 160 2.67 -14.02 13.96
CA ALA A 160 1.27 -13.67 13.81
C ALA A 160 1.08 -12.18 13.48
N LEU A 161 1.75 -11.28 14.20
CA LEU A 161 1.59 -9.83 14.01
C LEU A 161 1.93 -9.36 12.60
N PRO A 162 3.08 -9.69 11.99
CA PRO A 162 3.34 -9.30 10.60
C PRO A 162 2.30 -9.85 9.62
N SER A 163 1.85 -11.09 9.81
CA SER A 163 0.85 -11.72 8.94
C SER A 163 -0.52 -11.04 9.05
N LEU A 164 -0.95 -10.67 10.25
CA LEU A 164 -2.19 -9.94 10.49
C LEU A 164 -2.11 -8.52 9.91
N LEU A 165 -0.98 -7.86 10.03
CA LEU A 165 -0.75 -6.55 9.42
C LEU A 165 -0.81 -6.62 7.90
N ASP A 166 -0.26 -7.67 7.29
CA ASP A 166 -0.36 -7.90 5.86
C ASP A 166 -1.81 -8.08 5.39
N LEU A 167 -2.58 -8.88 6.11
CA LEU A 167 -4.02 -9.03 5.85
C LEU A 167 -4.77 -7.72 6.04
N LEU A 168 -4.45 -6.96 7.07
CA LEU A 168 -5.07 -5.66 7.33
C LEU A 168 -4.88 -4.70 6.15
N LEU A 169 -3.66 -4.61 5.59
CA LEU A 169 -3.41 -3.77 4.41
C LEU A 169 -4.27 -4.18 3.21
N ILE A 170 -4.35 -5.49 2.93
CA ILE A 170 -5.17 -6.01 1.83
C ILE A 170 -6.64 -5.64 2.05
N TYR A 171 -7.16 -5.80 3.27
CA TYR A 171 -8.56 -5.48 3.57
C TYR A 171 -8.85 -3.99 3.55
N MET A 172 -7.91 -3.13 3.97
CA MET A 172 -8.05 -1.68 3.82
C MET A 172 -8.13 -1.26 2.35
N VAL A 173 -7.25 -1.79 1.50
CA VAL A 173 -7.28 -1.51 0.05
C VAL A 173 -8.57 -2.02 -0.58
N ARG A 174 -9.03 -3.23 -0.26
CA ARG A 174 -10.30 -3.78 -0.76
C ARG A 174 -11.51 -2.96 -0.30
N ALA A 175 -11.52 -2.54 0.97
CA ALA A 175 -12.58 -1.70 1.51
C ALA A 175 -12.64 -0.35 0.79
N TRP A 176 -11.50 0.29 0.56
CA TRP A 176 -11.44 1.52 -0.23
C TRP A 176 -11.96 1.30 -1.66
N MET A 177 -11.50 0.26 -2.35
CA MET A 177 -11.94 -0.04 -3.72
C MET A 177 -13.45 -0.26 -3.82
N SER A 178 -14.09 -0.84 -2.78
CA SER A 178 -15.54 -1.05 -2.76
C SER A 178 -16.35 0.21 -2.44
N GLN A 179 -15.72 1.24 -1.89
CA GLN A 179 -16.35 2.53 -1.57
C GLN A 179 -16.11 3.59 -2.65
N ALA A 180 -15.10 3.42 -3.47
CA ALA A 180 -14.75 4.38 -4.52
C ALA A 180 -15.85 4.41 -5.59
N GLU A 181 -16.64 5.48 -5.59
CA GLU A 181 -17.71 5.70 -6.58
C GLU A 181 -17.16 6.06 -7.96
N SER A 182 -15.97 6.62 -8.01
CA SER A 182 -15.27 6.99 -9.24
C SER A 182 -13.75 6.88 -9.00
N GLY A 183 -13.05 6.37 -10.00
CA GLY A 183 -11.61 6.19 -9.95
C GLY A 183 -11.20 5.26 -11.06
N SER A 184 -9.95 5.31 -11.51
CA SER A 184 -9.53 4.46 -12.61
C SER A 184 -9.47 3.00 -12.19
N TRP A 185 -9.02 2.66 -10.96
CA TRP A 185 -8.81 1.27 -10.59
C TRP A 185 -10.07 0.45 -10.29
N PRO A 186 -11.13 0.94 -9.61
CA PRO A 186 -12.41 0.26 -9.60
C PRO A 186 -12.94 0.02 -11.03
N SER A 187 -12.81 1.02 -11.91
CA SER A 187 -13.19 0.91 -13.33
C SER A 187 -12.28 -0.04 -14.11
N VAL A 188 -10.97 -0.04 -13.86
CA VAL A 188 -10.01 -1.00 -14.42
C VAL A 188 -10.40 -2.43 -14.10
N LEU A 189 -10.72 -2.72 -12.83
CA LEU A 189 -11.04 -4.08 -12.39
C LEU A 189 -12.46 -4.54 -12.77
N SER A 190 -13.36 -3.60 -13.08
CA SER A 190 -14.70 -3.90 -13.59
C SER A 190 -14.74 -4.05 -15.13
N ASP A 191 -13.75 -3.52 -15.85
CA ASP A 191 -13.68 -3.68 -17.31
C ASP A 191 -13.10 -5.07 -17.69
N PRO A 192 -13.90 -5.95 -18.33
CA PRO A 192 -13.48 -7.32 -18.57
C PRO A 192 -12.27 -7.43 -19.51
N VAL A 193 -12.12 -6.50 -20.46
CA VAL A 193 -11.01 -6.49 -21.42
C VAL A 193 -9.70 -6.13 -20.73
N THR A 194 -9.72 -5.04 -19.96
CA THR A 194 -8.53 -4.57 -19.22
C THR A 194 -8.13 -5.54 -18.13
N THR A 195 -9.11 -6.10 -17.40
CA THR A 195 -8.86 -7.12 -16.36
C THR A 195 -8.26 -8.40 -16.94
N ALA A 196 -8.76 -8.90 -18.07
CA ALA A 196 -8.21 -10.07 -18.74
C ALA A 196 -6.76 -9.81 -19.19
N ALA A 197 -6.49 -8.64 -19.76
CA ALA A 197 -5.15 -8.25 -20.17
C ALA A 197 -4.18 -8.12 -18.99
N LEU A 198 -4.58 -7.46 -17.91
CA LEU A 198 -3.77 -7.32 -16.69
C LEU A 198 -3.47 -8.69 -16.07
N ARG A 199 -4.48 -9.55 -15.94
CA ARG A 199 -4.29 -10.92 -15.44
C ARG A 199 -3.27 -11.70 -16.26
N ALA A 200 -3.35 -11.61 -17.59
CA ALA A 200 -2.40 -12.28 -18.50
C ALA A 200 -0.97 -11.74 -18.29
N LEU A 201 -0.78 -10.43 -18.23
CA LEU A 201 0.52 -9.80 -18.03
C LEU A 201 1.14 -10.11 -16.66
N HIS A 202 0.29 -10.20 -15.61
CA HIS A 202 0.74 -10.49 -14.25
C HIS A 202 1.01 -11.99 -14.04
N SER A 203 0.24 -12.88 -14.66
CA SER A 203 0.42 -14.34 -14.49
C SER A 203 1.70 -14.86 -15.14
N ASP A 204 2.09 -14.29 -16.27
CA ASP A 204 3.32 -14.66 -16.98
C ASP A 204 3.98 -13.42 -17.62
N PRO A 205 4.65 -12.60 -16.81
CA PRO A 205 5.32 -11.41 -17.31
C PRO A 205 6.48 -11.73 -18.27
N ALA A 206 7.06 -12.91 -18.17
CA ALA A 206 8.18 -13.32 -19.01
C ALA A 206 7.75 -13.76 -20.44
N ALA A 207 6.48 -14.10 -20.65
CA ALA A 207 5.99 -14.53 -21.95
C ALA A 207 6.20 -13.47 -23.04
N PRO A 208 6.40 -13.87 -24.29
CA PRO A 208 6.60 -12.95 -25.42
C PRO A 208 5.27 -12.29 -25.83
N TRP A 209 4.77 -11.42 -24.95
CA TRP A 209 3.54 -10.68 -25.18
C TRP A 209 3.70 -9.67 -26.30
N THR A 210 2.67 -9.60 -27.12
CA THR A 210 2.44 -8.54 -28.13
C THR A 210 1.03 -8.00 -27.94
N ASN A 211 0.75 -6.82 -28.49
CA ASN A 211 -0.62 -6.28 -28.46
C ASN A 211 -1.62 -7.21 -29.12
N ASP A 212 -1.23 -7.93 -30.18
CA ASP A 212 -2.11 -8.86 -30.91
C ASP A 212 -2.41 -10.09 -30.06
N ARG A 213 -1.40 -10.68 -29.43
CA ARG A 213 -1.57 -11.83 -28.53
C ARG A 213 -2.44 -11.47 -27.33
N LEU A 214 -2.20 -10.28 -26.75
CA LEU A 214 -2.96 -9.80 -25.60
C LEU A 214 -4.42 -9.49 -25.98
N ALA A 215 -4.65 -8.92 -27.17
CA ALA A 215 -5.98 -8.65 -27.69
C ALA A 215 -6.76 -9.96 -27.95
N ALA A 216 -6.10 -10.97 -28.49
CA ALA A 216 -6.69 -12.31 -28.66
C ALA A 216 -7.09 -12.93 -27.32
N THR A 217 -6.23 -12.80 -26.27
CA THR A 217 -6.52 -13.26 -24.91
C THR A 217 -7.74 -12.54 -24.31
N ALA A 218 -7.90 -11.25 -24.58
CA ALA A 218 -9.02 -10.44 -24.10
C ALA A 218 -10.27 -10.52 -25.01
N GLY A 219 -10.24 -11.28 -26.11
CA GLY A 219 -11.37 -11.46 -27.03
C GLY A 219 -11.78 -10.22 -27.81
N VAL A 220 -10.84 -9.31 -28.09
CA VAL A 220 -11.10 -8.02 -28.78
C VAL A 220 -10.07 -7.73 -29.88
N SER A 221 -10.33 -6.71 -30.70
CA SER A 221 -9.33 -6.21 -31.64
C SER A 221 -8.17 -5.50 -30.91
N ARG A 222 -6.97 -5.50 -31.54
CA ARG A 222 -5.79 -4.77 -31.06
C ARG A 222 -6.08 -3.30 -30.74
N ALA A 223 -6.81 -2.62 -31.65
CA ALA A 223 -7.15 -1.21 -31.46
C ALA A 223 -8.06 -1.00 -30.25
N THR A 224 -9.03 -1.87 -30.04
CA THR A 224 -9.93 -1.84 -28.89
C THR A 224 -9.17 -2.08 -27.58
N LEU A 225 -8.29 -3.09 -27.53
CA LEU A 225 -7.44 -3.34 -26.37
C LEU A 225 -6.60 -2.13 -26.02
N VAL A 226 -5.80 -1.62 -26.96
CA VAL A 226 -4.86 -0.51 -26.69
C VAL A 226 -5.61 0.72 -26.22
N ARG A 227 -6.73 1.07 -26.88
CA ARG A 227 -7.53 2.23 -26.49
C ARG A 227 -8.09 2.10 -25.06
N ARG A 228 -8.79 0.97 -24.75
CA ARG A 228 -9.40 0.76 -23.42
C ARG A 228 -8.37 0.67 -22.33
N PHE A 229 -7.36 -0.14 -22.52
CA PHE A 229 -6.30 -0.33 -21.54
C PHE A 229 -5.58 1.00 -21.25
N THR A 230 -5.23 1.78 -22.29
CA THR A 230 -4.55 3.08 -22.08
C THR A 230 -5.46 4.09 -21.39
N ALA A 231 -6.73 4.12 -21.73
CA ALA A 231 -7.70 5.03 -21.10
C ALA A 231 -7.89 4.73 -19.61
N LEU A 232 -7.91 3.45 -19.22
CA LEU A 232 -8.17 3.04 -17.84
C LEU A 232 -6.88 2.96 -16.99
N VAL A 233 -5.80 2.40 -17.54
CA VAL A 233 -4.53 2.18 -16.80
C VAL A 233 -3.57 3.38 -16.89
N GLY A 234 -3.85 4.32 -17.80
CA GLY A 234 -2.99 5.48 -18.04
C GLY A 234 -1.71 5.18 -18.83
N ARG A 235 -1.49 3.92 -19.26
CA ARG A 235 -0.30 3.47 -20.00
C ARG A 235 -0.69 2.46 -21.08
N ALA A 236 0.02 2.48 -22.21
CA ALA A 236 -0.17 1.45 -23.24
C ALA A 236 0.24 0.05 -22.71
N PRO A 237 -0.40 -1.06 -23.16
CA PRO A 237 -0.19 -2.40 -22.60
C PRO A 237 1.27 -2.84 -22.56
N MET A 238 2.04 -2.64 -23.64
CA MET A 238 3.45 -3.05 -23.69
C MET A 238 4.37 -2.14 -22.87
N ALA A 239 4.01 -0.87 -22.69
CA ALA A 239 4.71 0.04 -21.79
C ALA A 239 4.45 -0.34 -20.32
N TYR A 240 3.22 -0.73 -20.01
CA TYR A 240 2.87 -1.29 -18.68
C TYR A 240 3.66 -2.58 -18.41
N LEU A 241 3.72 -3.51 -19.35
CA LEU A 241 4.49 -4.76 -19.22
C LEU A 241 5.98 -4.47 -18.98
N THR A 242 6.58 -3.55 -19.72
CA THR A 242 7.98 -3.18 -19.53
C THR A 242 8.23 -2.63 -18.13
N TRP A 243 7.36 -1.74 -17.68
CA TRP A 243 7.41 -1.19 -16.33
C TRP A 243 7.24 -2.30 -15.27
N TRP A 244 6.27 -3.20 -15.45
CA TRP A 244 6.01 -4.31 -14.53
C TRP A 244 7.20 -5.28 -14.44
N ARG A 245 7.77 -5.67 -15.56
CA ARG A 245 9.00 -6.50 -15.63
C ARG A 245 10.16 -5.87 -14.85
N LEU A 246 10.36 -4.58 -14.99
CA LEU A 246 11.41 -3.86 -14.28
C LEU A 246 11.12 -3.74 -12.78
N THR A 247 9.86 -3.60 -12.40
CA THR A 247 9.44 -3.63 -10.98
C THR A 247 9.72 -4.99 -10.35
N LEU A 248 9.37 -6.09 -11.02
CA LEU A 248 9.70 -7.45 -10.57
C LEU A 248 11.21 -7.68 -10.48
N ALA A 249 11.98 -7.20 -11.48
CA ALA A 249 13.44 -7.29 -11.44
C ALA A 249 14.03 -6.54 -10.24
N ALA A 250 13.52 -5.35 -9.93
CA ALA A 250 13.94 -4.57 -8.77
C ALA A 250 13.65 -5.31 -7.46
N THR A 251 12.46 -5.88 -7.30
CA THR A 251 12.08 -6.71 -6.15
C THR A 251 13.02 -7.91 -6.00
N ARG A 252 13.29 -8.63 -7.10
CA ARG A 252 14.21 -9.77 -7.05
C ARG A 252 15.65 -9.39 -6.70
N LEU A 253 16.13 -8.25 -7.22
CA LEU A 253 17.46 -7.72 -6.89
C LEU A 253 17.59 -7.33 -5.43
N ARG A 254 16.53 -6.77 -4.83
CA ARG A 254 16.50 -6.34 -3.44
C ARG A 254 16.40 -7.52 -2.48
N ASP A 255 15.50 -8.46 -2.77
CA ASP A 255 15.06 -9.48 -1.82
C ASP A 255 15.83 -10.79 -1.94
N THR A 256 16.70 -10.94 -2.95
CA THR A 256 17.46 -12.18 -3.22
C THR A 256 18.85 -11.94 -3.76
N ASP A 257 19.72 -12.97 -3.60
CA ASP A 257 21.07 -13.00 -4.19
C ASP A 257 21.09 -13.60 -5.61
N ALA A 258 19.92 -13.69 -6.28
CA ALA A 258 19.80 -14.24 -7.62
C ALA A 258 20.75 -13.52 -8.60
N SER A 259 21.40 -14.30 -9.48
CA SER A 259 22.30 -13.72 -10.50
C SER A 259 21.52 -12.80 -11.46
N LEU A 260 22.19 -11.81 -12.04
CA LEU A 260 21.57 -10.92 -13.02
C LEU A 260 21.00 -11.70 -14.23
N THR A 261 21.64 -12.81 -14.59
CA THR A 261 21.14 -13.73 -15.64
C THR A 261 19.81 -14.36 -15.25
N THR A 262 19.68 -14.81 -14.01
CA THR A 262 18.43 -15.38 -13.48
C THR A 262 17.34 -14.32 -13.44
N VAL A 263 17.63 -13.15 -12.91
CA VAL A 263 16.67 -12.02 -12.83
C VAL A 263 16.21 -11.60 -14.22
N ALA A 264 17.13 -11.52 -15.22
CA ALA A 264 16.78 -11.16 -16.59
C ALA A 264 15.81 -12.18 -17.20
N ARG A 265 16.08 -13.45 -17.06
CA ARG A 265 15.22 -14.53 -17.57
C ARG A 265 13.84 -14.49 -16.92
N GLU A 266 13.76 -14.38 -15.60
CA GLU A 266 12.50 -14.33 -14.84
C GLU A 266 11.67 -13.10 -15.17
N ALA A 267 12.33 -11.97 -15.44
CA ALA A 267 11.67 -10.73 -15.87
C ALA A 267 11.38 -10.69 -17.39
N GLY A 268 11.66 -11.76 -18.15
CA GLY A 268 11.36 -11.84 -19.58
C GLY A 268 12.28 -11.05 -20.49
N TYR A 269 13.54 -10.82 -20.06
CA TYR A 269 14.59 -10.21 -20.88
C TYR A 269 15.49 -11.28 -21.51
N GLY A 270 15.79 -11.12 -22.79
CA GLY A 270 16.61 -12.08 -23.54
C GLY A 270 18.07 -12.16 -23.11
N SER A 271 18.58 -11.17 -22.34
CA SER A 271 19.94 -11.18 -21.80
C SER A 271 20.07 -10.29 -20.59
N PRO A 272 21.08 -10.52 -19.72
CA PRO A 272 21.42 -9.61 -18.61
C PRO A 272 21.76 -8.19 -19.06
N TYR A 273 22.35 -8.06 -20.26
CA TYR A 273 22.68 -6.77 -20.85
C TYR A 273 21.40 -5.97 -21.20
N ALA A 274 20.42 -6.61 -21.82
CA ALA A 274 19.15 -5.98 -22.16
C ALA A 274 18.38 -5.53 -20.90
N LEU A 275 18.37 -6.36 -19.86
CA LEU A 275 17.83 -5.97 -18.56
C LEU A 275 18.60 -4.78 -17.98
N SER A 276 19.95 -4.85 -17.92
CA SER A 276 20.77 -3.80 -17.32
C SER A 276 20.56 -2.45 -18.00
N HIS A 277 20.48 -2.43 -19.33
CA HIS A 277 20.22 -1.23 -20.11
C HIS A 277 18.82 -0.65 -19.81
N ALA A 278 17.78 -1.48 -19.86
CA ALA A 278 16.41 -1.05 -19.57
C ALA A 278 16.26 -0.59 -18.11
N PHE A 279 16.88 -1.31 -17.18
CA PHE A 279 16.87 -1.01 -15.76
C PHE A 279 17.57 0.33 -15.46
N SER A 280 18.80 0.54 -16.00
CA SER A 280 19.54 1.78 -15.78
C SER A 280 18.83 3.00 -16.35
N ARG A 281 18.17 2.86 -17.52
CA ARG A 281 17.36 3.92 -18.11
C ARG A 281 16.17 4.31 -17.22
N GLU A 282 15.56 3.33 -16.57
CA GLU A 282 14.37 3.51 -15.77
C GLU A 282 14.67 3.94 -14.34
N PHE A 283 15.71 3.38 -13.70
CA PHE A 283 16.06 3.64 -12.30
C PHE A 283 17.20 4.65 -12.12
N GLY A 284 17.86 5.06 -13.19
CA GLY A 284 19.02 5.96 -13.12
C GLY A 284 20.29 5.30 -12.55
N VAL A 285 20.21 4.05 -12.11
CA VAL A 285 21.32 3.29 -11.53
C VAL A 285 21.41 1.89 -12.11
N THR A 286 22.58 1.27 -12.09
CA THR A 286 22.75 -0.10 -12.56
C THR A 286 22.10 -1.10 -11.57
N PRO A 287 21.69 -2.31 -12.03
CA PRO A 287 21.16 -3.37 -11.16
C PRO A 287 22.06 -3.71 -9.97
N GLY A 288 23.39 -3.71 -10.18
CA GLY A 288 24.34 -3.97 -9.11
C GLY A 288 24.37 -2.87 -8.04
N LYS A 289 24.35 -1.60 -8.44
CA LYS A 289 24.26 -0.47 -7.48
C LYS A 289 22.94 -0.50 -6.72
N TYR A 290 21.83 -0.80 -7.41
CA TYR A 290 20.53 -0.91 -6.78
C TYR A 290 20.49 -1.97 -5.68
N ARG A 291 21.07 -3.17 -5.95
CA ARG A 291 21.17 -4.24 -4.95
C ARG A 291 21.96 -3.81 -3.71
N MET A 292 23.10 -3.14 -3.90
CA MET A 292 23.93 -2.68 -2.77
C MET A 292 23.22 -1.65 -1.91
N SER A 293 22.50 -0.69 -2.51
CA SER A 293 21.76 0.33 -1.77
C SER A 293 20.59 -0.26 -0.98
N ALA A 294 19.92 -1.28 -1.51
CA ALA A 294 18.82 -1.96 -0.82
C ALA A 294 19.29 -2.82 0.37
N GLY A 295 20.50 -3.37 0.33
CA GLY A 295 21.07 -4.15 1.44
C GLY A 295 21.60 -3.31 2.61
N SER A 296 21.64 -1.99 2.47
CA SER A 296 22.16 -1.05 3.49
C SER A 296 21.07 -0.32 4.28
N SER A 297 19.80 -0.64 4.07
CA SER A 297 18.61 -0.03 4.68
C SER A 297 17.87 -1.05 5.56
#